data_15d4543ceba850cbf54b0d40e76aa2aa
#
_entry.id   15d4543ceba850cbf54b0d40e76aa2aa
#
_cell.length_a   1.000
_cell.length_b   1.000
_cell.length_c   1.000
_cell.angle_alpha   90.00
_cell.angle_beta   90.00
_cell.angle_gamma   90.00
#
_symmetry.space_group_name_H-M   'P 1'
#
loop_
_entity.id
_entity.type
_entity.pdbx_description
1 polymer ?
#
loop_
_entity_poly.entity_id
_entity_poly.type
_entity_poly.pdbx_seq_one_letter_code
_entity_poly.pdbx_strand_id
1 'polypeptide(L)'
;MNRFSQANTPFIALLSYDEPKKDIVCEISEAKKLGLKFKFDAKFKGKISYKLKKFPLKFKIYHKAFKKVQDAMKNGDCELLNLCFPTPFKNDLKLKEIYRYSSAPLKIMLKNNFVCFTPEIFVEIENGVIKTFPMKGTIDAKIKNAKEKLLNDKKEFDEQMMVTKLMQNDLSAVASSVEIKKFRYFSEIKTRKGKILQTSSEICGILNEHYLQNFGDLFEKILPAGSISGAPKDKTCEIIRKNELVKRGFYSGVFVYFDGKILRSFVMIRFVQKISKNKFRFFSGGGITLKSKAKKEFDELNKKAYFTF
;
A
#
# COMPACT_ATOMS: atom_id res chain seq x y z
N MET A 1 -6.30 -13.84 14.69
CA MET A 1 -4.93 -13.33 14.95
C MET A 1 -4.60 -13.38 16.43
N ASN A 2 -5.46 -12.90 17.34
CA ASN A 2 -5.18 -12.91 18.79
C ASN A 2 -4.74 -14.28 19.32
N ARG A 3 -5.46 -15.35 18.97
CA ARG A 3 -5.08 -16.72 19.36
C ARG A 3 -3.64 -17.09 19.00
N PHE A 4 -3.16 -16.65 17.83
CA PHE A 4 -1.77 -16.91 17.41
C PHE A 4 -0.77 -16.05 18.17
N SER A 5 -1.06 -14.76 18.37
CA SER A 5 -0.16 -13.86 19.10
C SER A 5 -0.06 -14.21 20.57
N GLN A 6 -1.17 -14.57 21.22
CA GLN A 6 -1.19 -15.05 22.62
C GLN A 6 -0.39 -16.34 22.82
N ALA A 7 -0.45 -17.26 21.86
CA ALA A 7 0.33 -18.48 21.86
C ALA A 7 1.77 -18.30 21.31
N ASN A 8 2.16 -17.09 20.95
CA ASN A 8 3.41 -16.76 20.27
C ASN A 8 3.70 -17.65 19.04
N THR A 9 2.64 -18.10 18.37
CA THR A 9 2.73 -18.99 17.21
C THR A 9 2.97 -18.17 15.93
N PRO A 10 3.99 -18.50 15.14
CA PRO A 10 4.25 -17.83 13.86
C PRO A 10 3.06 -17.95 12.89
N PHE A 11 2.62 -16.83 12.33
CA PHE A 11 1.47 -16.79 11.43
C PHE A 11 1.62 -15.76 10.31
N ILE A 12 0.74 -15.89 9.34
CA ILE A 12 0.50 -14.88 8.31
C ILE A 12 -0.97 -14.51 8.26
N ALA A 13 -1.25 -13.26 7.86
CA ALA A 13 -2.61 -12.85 7.54
C ALA A 13 -2.66 -12.05 6.23
N LEU A 14 -3.75 -12.23 5.50
CA LEU A 14 -4.19 -11.36 4.41
C LEU A 14 -5.47 -10.69 4.87
N LEU A 15 -5.40 -9.40 5.20
CA LEU A 15 -6.53 -8.60 5.64
C LEU A 15 -7.00 -7.75 4.46
N SER A 16 -8.26 -7.88 4.08
CA SER A 16 -8.84 -7.12 2.98
C SER A 16 -9.18 -5.69 3.40
N TYR A 17 -9.29 -4.78 2.43
CA TYR A 17 -9.68 -3.40 2.68
C TYR A 17 -11.18 -3.27 3.03
N ASP A 18 -12.05 -3.98 2.31
CA ASP A 18 -13.51 -3.82 2.37
C ASP A 18 -14.31 -5.12 2.24
N GLU A 19 -13.65 -6.27 2.39
CA GLU A 19 -14.28 -7.59 2.29
C GLU A 19 -13.79 -8.55 3.41
N PRO A 20 -14.01 -8.25 4.72
CA PRO A 20 -13.41 -9.00 5.82
C PRO A 20 -13.76 -10.49 5.85
N LYS A 21 -14.87 -10.90 5.22
CA LYS A 21 -15.23 -12.32 5.06
C LYS A 21 -14.23 -13.10 4.17
N LYS A 22 -13.36 -12.42 3.43
CA LYS A 22 -12.30 -13.00 2.60
C LYS A 22 -10.94 -13.06 3.29
N ASP A 23 -10.83 -12.53 4.50
CA ASP A 23 -9.58 -12.49 5.23
C ASP A 23 -9.07 -13.90 5.50
N ILE A 24 -7.75 -14.05 5.41
CA ILE A 24 -7.07 -15.33 5.63
C ILE A 24 -6.10 -15.13 6.78
N VAL A 25 -6.19 -15.98 7.78
CA VAL A 25 -5.22 -16.06 8.88
C VAL A 25 -4.84 -17.51 9.06
N CYS A 26 -3.55 -17.84 9.00
CA CYS A 26 -3.08 -19.21 9.14
C CYS A 26 -1.62 -19.27 9.63
N GLU A 27 -1.19 -20.40 10.10
CA GLU A 27 0.22 -20.67 10.34
C GLU A 27 1.04 -20.56 9.05
N ILE A 28 2.30 -20.15 9.18
CA ILE A 28 3.20 -20.01 8.02
C ILE A 28 3.32 -21.33 7.24
N SER A 29 3.36 -22.46 7.95
CA SER A 29 3.42 -23.82 7.40
C SER A 29 2.25 -24.15 6.48
N GLU A 30 1.06 -23.58 6.74
CA GLU A 30 -0.17 -23.85 6.00
C GLU A 30 -0.35 -22.97 4.76
N ALA A 31 0.39 -21.87 4.65
CA ALA A 31 0.28 -20.91 3.56
C ALA A 31 0.23 -21.57 2.17
N LYS A 32 1.11 -22.56 1.95
CA LYS A 32 1.21 -23.28 0.68
C LYS A 32 -0.05 -24.08 0.34
N LYS A 33 -0.70 -24.69 1.35
CA LYS A 33 -1.96 -25.45 1.19
C LYS A 33 -3.09 -24.53 0.74
N LEU A 34 -3.14 -23.29 1.28
CA LEU A 34 -4.11 -22.26 0.88
C LEU A 34 -3.78 -21.59 -0.46
N GLY A 35 -2.70 -22.02 -1.13
CA GLY A 35 -2.26 -21.42 -2.38
C GLY A 35 -1.60 -20.05 -2.23
N LEU A 36 -1.24 -19.68 -1.01
CA LEU A 36 -0.54 -18.44 -0.71
C LEU A 36 0.98 -18.65 -0.81
N LYS A 37 1.63 -17.75 -1.54
CA LYS A 37 3.10 -17.66 -1.65
C LYS A 37 3.54 -16.24 -1.42
N PHE A 38 4.61 -16.07 -0.68
CA PHE A 38 5.24 -14.77 -0.46
C PHE A 38 6.77 -14.90 -0.49
N LYS A 39 7.44 -13.80 -0.72
CA LYS A 39 8.90 -13.71 -0.68
C LYS A 39 9.33 -12.29 -0.39
N PHE A 40 10.12 -12.13 0.66
CA PHE A 40 10.83 -10.89 0.98
C PHE A 40 12.04 -10.70 0.05
N ASP A 41 12.44 -9.45 -0.16
CA ASP A 41 13.63 -9.03 -0.91
C ASP A 41 13.81 -9.75 -2.24
N ALA A 42 12.70 -9.85 -2.98
CA ALA A 42 12.69 -10.55 -4.25
C ALA A 42 13.47 -9.80 -5.32
N LYS A 43 14.61 -10.34 -5.69
CA LYS A 43 15.47 -9.79 -6.75
C LYS A 43 14.90 -10.10 -8.15
N PHE A 44 15.31 -9.28 -9.10
CA PHE A 44 15.00 -9.44 -10.51
C PHE A 44 15.53 -10.77 -11.08
N LYS A 45 14.72 -11.48 -11.86
CA LYS A 45 15.05 -12.80 -12.43
C LYS A 45 15.21 -12.81 -13.95
N GLY A 46 15.71 -11.71 -14.52
CA GLY A 46 15.90 -11.62 -15.95
C GLY A 46 14.68 -11.11 -16.72
N LYS A 47 14.79 -11.04 -18.04
CA LYS A 47 13.74 -10.54 -18.93
C LYS A 47 12.78 -11.65 -19.32
N ILE A 48 11.52 -11.32 -19.46
CA ILE A 48 10.50 -12.18 -20.07
C ILE A 48 9.78 -11.37 -21.15
N SER A 49 9.56 -12.00 -22.31
CA SER A 49 8.73 -11.41 -23.36
C SER A 49 7.26 -11.62 -23.02
N TYR A 50 6.44 -10.62 -23.23
CA TYR A 50 4.99 -10.70 -23.00
C TYR A 50 4.25 -9.69 -23.85
N LYS A 51 2.98 -10.01 -24.15
CA LYS A 51 2.04 -9.11 -24.81
C LYS A 51 1.11 -8.52 -23.75
N LEU A 52 1.03 -7.21 -23.70
CA LEU A 52 0.18 -6.49 -22.75
C LEU A 52 -0.70 -5.48 -23.49
N LYS A 53 -2.01 -5.65 -23.42
CA LYS A 53 -2.99 -4.69 -23.93
C LYS A 53 -3.81 -4.14 -22.77
N LYS A 54 -3.59 -2.88 -22.41
CA LYS A 54 -4.32 -2.16 -21.38
C LYS A 54 -5.59 -1.53 -21.94
N PHE A 55 -6.60 -1.40 -21.09
CA PHE A 55 -7.86 -0.71 -21.34
C PHE A 55 -8.07 0.34 -20.25
N PRO A 56 -7.38 1.49 -20.32
CA PRO A 56 -7.46 2.52 -19.30
C PRO A 56 -8.89 3.06 -19.16
N LEU A 57 -9.21 3.50 -17.94
CA LEU A 57 -10.45 4.22 -17.66
C LEU A 57 -10.55 5.47 -18.53
N LYS A 58 -11.75 5.83 -19.00
CA LYS A 58 -11.96 7.12 -19.68
C LYS A 58 -11.81 8.28 -18.68
N PHE A 59 -11.11 9.33 -19.08
CA PHE A 59 -10.89 10.52 -18.23
C PHE A 59 -12.20 11.08 -17.65
N LYS A 60 -13.27 11.16 -18.47
CA LYS A 60 -14.60 11.64 -18.03
C LYS A 60 -15.13 10.90 -16.78
N ILE A 61 -14.91 9.58 -16.68
CA ILE A 61 -15.36 8.78 -15.54
C ILE A 61 -14.51 9.10 -14.30
N TYR A 62 -13.19 9.16 -14.46
CA TYR A 62 -12.28 9.56 -13.39
C TYR A 62 -12.59 10.97 -12.88
N HIS A 63 -12.76 11.91 -13.79
CA HIS A 63 -13.03 13.31 -13.49
C HIS A 63 -14.33 13.49 -12.70
N LYS A 64 -15.39 12.71 -13.01
CA LYS A 64 -16.65 12.73 -12.24
C LYS A 64 -16.44 12.33 -10.78
N ALA A 65 -15.69 11.28 -10.53
CA ALA A 65 -15.37 10.85 -9.16
C ALA A 65 -14.44 11.83 -8.44
N PHE A 66 -13.41 12.31 -9.15
CA PHE A 66 -12.48 13.32 -8.65
C PHE A 66 -13.22 14.60 -8.22
N LYS A 67 -14.17 15.10 -9.04
CA LYS A 67 -14.96 16.28 -8.69
C LYS A 67 -15.76 16.07 -7.42
N LYS A 68 -16.43 14.93 -7.25
CA LYS A 68 -17.17 14.61 -6.03
C LYS A 68 -16.28 14.57 -4.78
N VAL A 69 -15.05 14.03 -4.92
CA VAL A 69 -14.05 14.05 -3.85
C VAL A 69 -13.63 15.49 -3.53
N GLN A 70 -13.38 16.32 -4.56
CA GLN A 70 -13.05 17.74 -4.35
C GLN A 70 -14.20 18.53 -3.70
N ASP A 71 -15.44 18.22 -4.05
CA ASP A 71 -16.62 18.88 -3.46
C ASP A 71 -16.74 18.50 -1.98
N ALA A 72 -16.53 17.21 -1.62
CA ALA A 72 -16.47 16.76 -0.23
C ALA A 72 -15.35 17.45 0.56
N MET A 73 -14.16 17.64 -0.05
CA MET A 73 -13.07 18.38 0.58
C MET A 73 -13.38 19.84 0.82
N LYS A 74 -14.06 20.53 -0.15
CA LYS A 74 -14.50 21.91 0.00
C LYS A 74 -15.53 22.07 1.12
N ASN A 75 -16.36 21.05 1.36
CA ASN A 75 -17.33 21.02 2.45
C ASN A 75 -16.70 20.69 3.81
N GLY A 76 -15.37 20.43 3.85
CA GLY A 76 -14.68 20.06 5.09
C GLY A 76 -14.85 18.59 5.50
N ASP A 77 -15.41 17.73 4.63
CA ASP A 77 -15.63 16.31 4.94
C ASP A 77 -14.32 15.51 5.03
N CYS A 78 -13.27 15.93 4.30
CA CYS A 78 -11.95 15.30 4.33
C CYS A 78 -10.85 16.23 3.81
N GLU A 79 -9.61 16.00 4.28
CA GLU A 79 -8.41 16.77 3.88
C GLU A 79 -7.56 16.03 2.85
N LEU A 80 -7.48 14.73 2.99
CA LEU A 80 -6.75 13.80 2.12
C LEU A 80 -7.60 12.57 1.87
N LEU A 81 -7.65 12.10 0.62
CA LEU A 81 -8.33 10.85 0.26
C LEU A 81 -7.56 10.14 -0.84
N ASN A 82 -7.30 8.85 -0.69
CA ASN A 82 -6.67 8.03 -1.71
C ASN A 82 -7.74 7.50 -2.68
N LEU A 83 -7.80 8.04 -3.89
CA LEU A 83 -8.77 7.66 -4.92
C LEU A 83 -8.17 6.63 -5.87
N CYS A 84 -8.81 5.45 -5.97
CA CYS A 84 -8.30 4.31 -6.69
C CYS A 84 -9.22 3.84 -7.82
N PHE A 85 -8.62 3.37 -8.91
CA PHE A 85 -9.36 2.76 -10.00
C PHE A 85 -8.64 1.55 -10.58
N PRO A 86 -9.39 0.55 -11.07
CA PRO A 86 -8.83 -0.56 -11.80
C PRO A 86 -8.51 -0.15 -13.25
N THR A 87 -7.38 -0.66 -13.75
CA THR A 87 -7.05 -0.63 -15.18
C THR A 87 -7.11 -2.07 -15.71
N PRO A 88 -8.20 -2.46 -16.38
CA PRO A 88 -8.28 -3.77 -17.01
C PRO A 88 -7.20 -3.96 -18.07
N PHE A 89 -6.73 -5.19 -18.21
CA PHE A 89 -5.78 -5.56 -19.27
C PHE A 89 -5.90 -7.02 -19.70
N LYS A 90 -5.44 -7.30 -20.89
CA LYS A 90 -5.18 -8.66 -21.41
C LYS A 90 -3.68 -8.90 -21.48
N ASN A 91 -3.27 -10.12 -21.20
CA ASN A 91 -1.87 -10.50 -21.17
C ASN A 91 -1.77 -12.03 -21.36
N ASP A 92 -0.66 -12.49 -21.93
CA ASP A 92 -0.37 -13.90 -22.19
C ASP A 92 0.31 -14.63 -21.02
N LEU A 93 0.83 -13.89 -20.03
CA LEU A 93 1.44 -14.46 -18.82
C LEU A 93 0.37 -14.94 -17.83
N LYS A 94 0.66 -16.04 -17.14
CA LYS A 94 -0.09 -16.49 -15.95
C LYS A 94 0.37 -15.73 -14.72
N LEU A 95 -0.47 -15.64 -13.68
CA LEU A 95 -0.09 -15.01 -12.39
C LEU A 95 1.22 -15.58 -11.82
N LYS A 96 1.47 -16.89 -11.99
CA LYS A 96 2.71 -17.52 -11.51
C LYS A 96 3.97 -16.98 -12.21
N GLU A 97 3.86 -16.64 -13.50
CA GLU A 97 4.96 -16.05 -14.27
C GLU A 97 5.16 -14.59 -13.86
N ILE A 98 4.07 -13.81 -13.77
CA ILE A 98 4.13 -12.44 -13.26
C ILE A 98 4.78 -12.42 -11.86
N TYR A 99 4.37 -13.31 -10.94
CA TYR A 99 4.98 -13.46 -9.63
C TYR A 99 6.47 -13.85 -9.71
N ARG A 100 6.83 -14.79 -10.59
CA ARG A 100 8.20 -15.31 -10.71
C ARG A 100 9.19 -14.22 -11.12
N TYR A 101 8.83 -13.40 -12.11
CA TYR A 101 9.75 -12.43 -12.70
C TYR A 101 9.76 -11.08 -11.99
N SER A 102 8.72 -10.74 -11.24
CA SER A 102 8.66 -9.47 -10.51
C SER A 102 9.67 -9.40 -9.37
N SER A 103 10.19 -8.20 -9.16
CA SER A 103 11.05 -7.83 -8.03
C SER A 103 10.33 -6.85 -7.13
N ALA A 104 10.44 -7.02 -5.81
CA ALA A 104 9.89 -6.11 -4.81
C ALA A 104 10.47 -6.42 -3.43
N PRO A 105 10.44 -5.47 -2.47
CA PRO A 105 10.71 -5.74 -1.06
C PRO A 105 9.85 -6.87 -0.51
N LEU A 106 8.56 -6.88 -0.87
CA LEU A 106 7.68 -8.03 -0.64
C LEU A 106 6.86 -8.34 -1.88
N LYS A 107 6.84 -9.60 -2.28
CA LYS A 107 5.89 -10.09 -3.28
C LYS A 107 5.01 -11.20 -2.72
N ILE A 108 3.73 -11.14 -3.07
CA ILE A 108 2.69 -12.05 -2.61
C ILE A 108 1.92 -12.58 -3.82
N MET A 109 1.50 -13.83 -3.76
CA MET A 109 0.59 -14.44 -4.72
C MET A 109 -0.44 -15.29 -3.98
N LEU A 110 -1.71 -15.01 -4.18
CA LEU A 110 -2.80 -15.93 -3.87
C LEU A 110 -3.23 -16.62 -5.17
N LYS A 111 -3.10 -17.95 -5.21
CA LYS A 111 -3.32 -18.75 -6.40
C LYS A 111 -4.69 -18.45 -7.02
N ASN A 112 -4.70 -18.24 -8.34
CA ASN A 112 -5.89 -17.91 -9.12
C ASN A 112 -6.61 -16.61 -8.75
N ASN A 113 -6.11 -15.82 -7.83
CA ASN A 113 -6.73 -14.58 -7.36
C ASN A 113 -5.88 -13.35 -7.72
N PHE A 114 -4.71 -13.16 -7.12
CA PHE A 114 -3.89 -11.99 -7.35
C PHE A 114 -2.39 -12.23 -7.20
N VAL A 115 -1.62 -11.25 -7.65
CA VAL A 115 -0.21 -11.03 -7.28
C VAL A 115 -0.02 -9.57 -6.84
N CYS A 116 0.86 -9.36 -5.87
CA CYS A 116 1.15 -8.06 -5.30
C CYS A 116 2.67 -7.87 -5.16
N PHE A 117 3.17 -6.64 -5.37
CA PHE A 117 4.60 -6.30 -5.40
C PHE A 117 4.84 -5.04 -4.56
N THR A 118 4.57 -5.12 -3.27
CA THR A 118 4.55 -3.93 -2.44
C THR A 118 5.92 -3.53 -1.92
N PRO A 119 6.26 -2.23 -1.99
CA PRO A 119 7.39 -1.66 -1.25
C PRO A 119 6.99 -1.07 0.10
N GLU A 120 5.69 -0.99 0.41
CA GLU A 120 5.18 -0.17 1.50
C GLU A 120 4.98 -1.01 2.76
N ILE A 121 5.86 -0.79 3.75
CA ILE A 121 5.70 -1.31 5.11
C ILE A 121 4.56 -0.51 5.77
N PHE A 122 3.60 -1.22 6.38
CA PHE A 122 2.55 -0.58 7.16
C PHE A 122 3.02 -0.35 8.59
N VAL A 123 3.22 -1.42 9.35
CA VAL A 123 3.84 -1.36 10.67
C VAL A 123 4.80 -2.54 10.88
N GLU A 124 5.83 -2.28 11.68
CA GLU A 124 6.72 -3.30 12.25
C GLU A 124 6.63 -3.22 13.76
N ILE A 125 6.61 -4.39 14.43
CA ILE A 125 6.61 -4.49 15.90
C ILE A 125 7.73 -5.42 16.31
N GLU A 126 8.59 -4.91 17.18
CA GLU A 126 9.71 -5.64 17.77
C GLU A 126 9.95 -5.13 19.17
N ASN A 127 10.07 -6.04 20.14
CA ASN A 127 10.37 -5.71 21.55
C ASN A 127 9.42 -4.63 22.14
N GLY A 128 8.12 -4.71 21.83
CA GLY A 128 7.12 -3.76 22.32
C GLY A 128 7.14 -2.37 21.65
N VAL A 129 8.03 -2.17 20.66
CA VAL A 129 8.09 -0.93 19.89
C VAL A 129 7.38 -1.13 18.55
N ILE A 130 6.38 -0.29 18.26
CA ILE A 130 5.71 -0.23 16.96
C ILE A 130 6.33 0.89 16.12
N LYS A 131 6.60 0.61 14.84
CA LYS A 131 7.17 1.56 13.88
C LYS A 131 6.37 1.60 12.59
N THR A 132 6.36 2.76 11.92
CA THR A 132 5.83 2.91 10.55
C THR A 132 6.73 3.82 9.73
N PHE A 133 6.72 3.63 8.41
CA PHE A 133 7.67 4.28 7.50
C PHE A 133 6.96 4.92 6.29
N PRO A 134 6.12 5.95 6.51
CA PRO A 134 5.43 6.63 5.41
C PRO A 134 6.42 7.20 4.41
N MET A 135 6.15 6.95 3.12
CA MET A 135 7.03 7.34 2.03
C MET A 135 6.29 8.17 0.99
N LYS A 136 6.89 9.31 0.61
CA LYS A 136 6.44 10.18 -0.46
C LYS A 136 7.64 10.73 -1.22
N GLY A 137 7.40 11.29 -2.40
CA GLY A 137 8.45 11.94 -3.16
C GLY A 137 9.50 10.97 -3.71
N THR A 138 9.63 10.92 -5.02
CA THR A 138 10.67 10.16 -5.70
C THR A 138 11.27 11.00 -6.81
N ILE A 139 12.58 10.88 -7.00
CA ILE A 139 13.31 11.56 -8.07
C ILE A 139 14.35 10.61 -8.68
N ASP A 140 14.61 10.72 -9.97
CA ASP A 140 15.72 9.97 -10.60
C ASP A 140 17.05 10.43 -10.01
N ALA A 141 17.83 9.49 -9.48
CA ALA A 141 19.12 9.79 -8.84
C ALA A 141 20.16 10.35 -9.82
N LYS A 142 19.95 10.23 -11.15
CA LYS A 142 20.84 10.79 -12.17
C LYS A 142 20.66 12.31 -12.36
N ILE A 143 19.55 12.88 -11.86
CA ILE A 143 19.31 14.32 -11.95
C ILE A 143 20.33 15.06 -11.11
N LYS A 144 20.97 16.09 -11.68
CA LYS A 144 21.89 16.95 -10.94
C LYS A 144 21.20 17.57 -9.72
N ASN A 145 21.79 17.47 -8.55
CA ASN A 145 21.26 17.95 -7.26
C ASN A 145 19.88 17.34 -6.92
N ALA A 146 19.68 16.03 -7.24
CA ALA A 146 18.42 15.35 -7.04
C ALA A 146 17.91 15.43 -5.59
N LYS A 147 18.80 15.25 -4.59
CA LYS A 147 18.44 15.35 -3.17
C LYS A 147 17.90 16.73 -2.80
N GLU A 148 18.64 17.76 -3.18
CA GLU A 148 18.29 19.15 -2.90
C GLU A 148 16.98 19.55 -3.58
N LYS A 149 16.81 19.19 -4.85
CA LYS A 149 15.55 19.42 -5.59
C LYS A 149 14.37 18.77 -4.90
N LEU A 150 14.51 17.52 -4.43
CA LEU A 150 13.43 16.82 -3.76
C LEU A 150 13.15 17.41 -2.37
N LEU A 151 14.18 17.85 -1.63
CA LEU A 151 14.00 18.51 -0.33
C LEU A 151 13.28 19.86 -0.46
N ASN A 152 13.61 20.64 -1.49
CA ASN A 152 13.06 21.96 -1.72
C ASN A 152 11.69 21.93 -2.43
N ASP A 153 11.21 20.78 -2.85
CA ASP A 153 9.87 20.64 -3.43
C ASP A 153 8.80 20.77 -2.33
N LYS A 154 8.12 21.92 -2.35
CA LYS A 154 7.08 22.25 -1.36
C LYS A 154 5.89 21.31 -1.41
N LYS A 155 5.50 20.83 -2.62
CA LYS A 155 4.41 19.89 -2.76
C LYS A 155 4.75 18.56 -2.09
N GLU A 156 5.93 18.01 -2.37
CA GLU A 156 6.40 16.76 -1.78
C GLU A 156 6.62 16.89 -0.27
N PHE A 157 7.01 18.08 0.21
CA PHE A 157 7.08 18.38 1.63
C PHE A 157 5.70 18.33 2.28
N ASP A 158 4.71 19.05 1.73
CA ASP A 158 3.34 19.12 2.24
C ASP A 158 2.72 17.71 2.29
N GLU A 159 2.89 16.91 1.22
CA GLU A 159 2.38 15.54 1.14
C GLU A 159 3.04 14.59 2.16
N GLN A 160 4.37 14.69 2.34
CA GLN A 160 5.09 13.89 3.33
C GLN A 160 4.67 14.27 4.75
N MET A 161 4.53 15.56 5.05
CA MET A 161 4.08 16.05 6.36
C MET A 161 2.67 15.53 6.67
N MET A 162 1.75 15.62 5.71
CA MET A 162 0.37 15.18 5.88
C MET A 162 0.28 13.68 6.16
N VAL A 163 0.97 12.85 5.35
CA VAL A 163 0.94 11.39 5.57
C VAL A 163 1.68 11.00 6.86
N THR A 164 2.73 11.72 7.24
CA THR A 164 3.45 11.47 8.51
C THR A 164 2.54 11.72 9.71
N LYS A 165 1.83 12.85 9.75
CA LYS A 165 0.85 13.15 10.81
C LYS A 165 -0.28 12.11 10.85
N LEU A 166 -0.78 11.69 9.68
CA LEU A 166 -1.84 10.69 9.59
C LEU A 166 -1.39 9.34 10.18
N MET A 167 -0.18 8.90 9.84
CA MET A 167 0.38 7.65 10.38
C MET A 167 0.75 7.78 11.86
N GLN A 168 1.16 8.96 12.33
CA GLN A 168 1.36 9.24 13.75
C GLN A 168 0.04 9.09 14.52
N ASN A 169 -1.07 9.62 14.00
CA ASN A 169 -2.39 9.47 14.59
C ASN A 169 -2.83 8.00 14.63
N ASP A 170 -2.58 7.22 13.55
CA ASP A 170 -2.88 5.79 13.53
C ASP A 170 -2.12 5.05 14.65
N LEU A 171 -0.83 5.34 14.84
CA LEU A 171 -0.03 4.72 15.91
C LEU A 171 -0.50 5.18 17.30
N SER A 172 -0.87 6.44 17.48
CA SER A 172 -1.34 6.98 18.78
C SER A 172 -2.64 6.32 19.28
N ALA A 173 -3.36 5.64 18.40
CA ALA A 173 -4.55 4.88 18.81
C ALA A 173 -4.21 3.57 19.55
N VAL A 174 -2.97 3.09 19.45
CA VAL A 174 -2.52 1.77 19.95
C VAL A 174 -1.19 1.82 20.72
N ALA A 175 -0.54 2.96 20.76
CA ALA A 175 0.78 3.15 21.38
C ALA A 175 0.87 4.47 22.15
N SER A 176 1.72 4.49 23.15
CA SER A 176 2.15 5.70 23.89
C SER A 176 3.48 6.22 23.37
N SER A 177 3.86 7.44 23.79
CA SER A 177 5.14 8.08 23.43
C SER A 177 5.43 8.05 21.92
N VAL A 178 4.38 8.33 21.11
CA VAL A 178 4.50 8.30 19.66
C VAL A 178 5.23 9.54 19.15
N GLU A 179 6.37 9.34 18.50
CA GLU A 179 7.24 10.40 18.03
C GLU A 179 7.77 10.15 16.61
N ILE A 180 8.11 11.22 15.91
CA ILE A 180 8.78 11.18 14.60
C ILE A 180 10.28 11.10 14.85
N LYS A 181 10.86 9.92 14.73
CA LYS A 181 12.31 9.70 14.91
C LYS A 181 13.15 10.30 13.78
N LYS A 182 12.66 10.20 12.55
CA LYS A 182 13.32 10.79 11.37
C LYS A 182 12.25 11.34 10.43
N PHE A 183 12.46 12.57 9.97
CA PHE A 183 11.58 13.20 9.00
C PHE A 183 12.30 13.42 7.67
N ARG A 184 11.70 12.92 6.56
CA ARG A 184 12.20 13.05 5.19
C ARG A 184 13.65 12.60 5.00
N TYR A 185 14.02 11.45 5.56
CA TYR A 185 15.31 10.84 5.23
C TYR A 185 15.27 10.18 3.84
N PHE A 186 16.44 10.07 3.22
CA PHE A 186 16.56 9.50 1.89
C PHE A 186 16.80 8.00 1.92
N SER A 187 16.11 7.28 1.03
CA SER A 187 16.41 5.90 0.65
C SER A 187 16.74 5.85 -0.83
N GLU A 188 17.78 5.10 -1.20
CA GLU A 188 18.11 4.81 -2.59
C GLU A 188 17.44 3.50 -3.00
N ILE A 189 16.62 3.54 -4.03
CA ILE A 189 15.92 2.38 -4.55
C ILE A 189 16.49 2.04 -5.93
N LYS A 190 17.01 0.82 -6.07
CA LYS A 190 17.45 0.31 -7.37
C LYS A 190 16.22 -0.15 -8.16
N THR A 191 16.03 0.43 -9.31
CA THR A 191 14.99 0.04 -10.27
C THR A 191 15.62 -0.52 -11.54
N ARG A 192 14.80 -1.14 -12.39
CA ARG A 192 15.27 -1.60 -13.70
C ARG A 192 15.80 -0.47 -14.59
N LYS A 193 15.29 0.75 -14.44
CA LYS A 193 15.67 1.93 -15.25
C LYS A 193 16.84 2.71 -14.65
N GLY A 194 17.31 2.34 -13.47
CA GLY A 194 18.34 3.03 -12.73
C GLY A 194 18.01 3.17 -11.26
N LYS A 195 18.66 4.10 -10.60
CA LYS A 195 18.44 4.40 -9.18
C LYS A 195 17.48 5.58 -9.05
N ILE A 196 16.56 5.48 -8.08
CA ILE A 196 15.73 6.60 -7.65
C ILE A 196 16.02 6.91 -6.18
N LEU A 197 15.92 8.18 -5.83
CA LEU A 197 15.89 8.62 -4.44
C LEU A 197 14.43 8.76 -4.02
N GLN A 198 14.14 8.33 -2.81
CA GLN A 198 12.82 8.43 -2.20
C GLN A 198 12.95 9.04 -0.81
N THR A 199 12.02 9.91 -0.41
CA THR A 199 11.94 10.38 0.96
C THR A 199 10.99 9.50 1.77
N SER A 200 11.40 9.21 3.01
CA SER A 200 10.61 8.47 3.99
C SER A 200 10.71 9.16 5.34
N SER A 201 9.73 8.93 6.21
CA SER A 201 9.81 9.31 7.62
C SER A 201 9.74 8.05 8.48
N GLU A 202 10.32 8.08 9.67
CA GLU A 202 10.23 6.99 10.65
C GLU A 202 9.47 7.51 11.87
N ILE A 203 8.38 6.86 12.20
CA ILE A 203 7.55 7.14 13.38
C ILE A 203 7.58 5.90 14.24
N CYS A 204 7.76 6.07 15.54
CA CYS A 204 7.72 4.95 16.48
C CYS A 204 6.92 5.32 17.72
N GLY A 205 6.48 4.30 18.44
CA GLY A 205 5.81 4.42 19.73
C GLY A 205 5.99 3.14 20.56
N ILE A 206 5.69 3.22 21.84
CA ILE A 206 5.66 2.07 22.74
C ILE A 206 4.25 1.48 22.67
N LEU A 207 4.15 0.26 22.21
CA LEU A 207 2.86 -0.44 22.06
C LEU A 207 2.19 -0.61 23.43
N ASN A 208 0.90 -0.28 23.53
CA ASN A 208 0.15 -0.46 24.75
C ASN A 208 0.06 -1.96 25.09
N GLU A 209 0.11 -2.31 26.36
CA GLU A 209 0.21 -3.67 26.88
C GLU A 209 -0.83 -4.63 26.28
N HIS A 210 -2.07 -4.19 26.17
CA HIS A 210 -3.15 -4.99 25.56
C HIS A 210 -2.77 -5.54 24.17
N TYR A 211 -2.11 -4.73 23.33
CA TYR A 211 -1.79 -5.10 21.96
C TYR A 211 -0.54 -5.95 21.81
N LEU A 212 0.28 -6.13 22.86
CA LEU A 212 1.47 -6.99 22.82
C LEU A 212 1.10 -8.45 22.51
N GLN A 213 -0.09 -8.88 22.93
CA GLN A 213 -0.59 -10.24 22.73
C GLN A 213 -1.90 -10.30 21.92
N ASN A 214 -2.43 -9.16 21.45
CA ASN A 214 -3.71 -9.08 20.75
C ASN A 214 -3.55 -8.38 19.40
N PHE A 215 -2.77 -8.96 18.49
CA PHE A 215 -2.54 -8.37 17.18
C PHE A 215 -3.79 -8.28 16.29
N GLY A 216 -4.83 -9.11 16.56
CA GLY A 216 -6.12 -8.95 15.90
C GLY A 216 -6.77 -7.61 16.22
N ASP A 217 -6.87 -7.30 17.52
CA ASP A 217 -7.44 -6.05 18.02
C ASP A 217 -6.62 -4.84 17.59
N LEU A 218 -5.27 -4.99 17.56
CA LEU A 218 -4.38 -3.97 17.02
C LEU A 218 -4.78 -3.60 15.58
N PHE A 219 -4.84 -4.60 14.68
CA PHE A 219 -5.15 -4.34 13.28
C PHE A 219 -6.58 -3.86 13.09
N GLU A 220 -7.55 -4.33 13.86
CA GLU A 220 -8.93 -3.81 13.85
C GLU A 220 -8.95 -2.31 14.18
N LYS A 221 -8.13 -1.87 15.14
CA LYS A 221 -8.05 -0.48 15.58
C LYS A 221 -7.39 0.45 14.56
N ILE A 222 -6.31 0.00 13.88
CA ILE A 222 -5.53 0.87 12.98
C ILE A 222 -5.91 0.75 11.50
N LEU A 223 -6.67 -0.27 11.10
CA LEU A 223 -7.11 -0.43 9.71
C LEU A 223 -8.39 0.37 9.39
N PRO A 224 -8.57 0.72 8.09
CA PRO A 224 -7.58 0.64 7.02
C PRO A 224 -6.43 1.61 7.21
N ALA A 225 -5.26 1.28 6.65
CA ALA A 225 -4.07 2.13 6.75
C ALA A 225 -4.34 3.55 6.25
N GLY A 226 -3.91 4.57 7.01
CA GLY A 226 -4.15 5.97 6.67
C GLY A 226 -3.56 6.36 5.32
N SER A 227 -2.38 5.83 4.96
CA SER A 227 -1.68 6.11 3.69
C SER A 227 -2.49 5.77 2.43
N ILE A 228 -3.45 4.83 2.53
CA ILE A 228 -4.29 4.39 1.41
C ILE A 228 -5.80 4.68 1.59
N SER A 229 -6.19 5.26 2.70
CA SER A 229 -7.55 5.74 2.96
C SER A 229 -7.60 7.27 2.92
N GLY A 230 -7.26 7.92 4.00
CA GLY A 230 -7.22 9.38 4.15
C GLY A 230 -7.62 9.84 5.53
N ALA A 231 -7.93 11.15 5.67
CA ALA A 231 -8.30 11.79 6.92
C ALA A 231 -9.50 12.74 6.77
N PRO A 232 -10.48 12.70 7.71
CA PRO A 232 -10.68 11.69 8.76
C PRO A 232 -11.01 10.30 8.19
N LYS A 233 -10.57 9.22 8.88
CA LYS A 233 -10.60 7.85 8.36
C LYS A 233 -12.01 7.37 7.96
N ASP A 234 -12.98 7.44 8.86
CA ASP A 234 -14.33 6.92 8.63
C ASP A 234 -15.03 7.65 7.48
N LYS A 235 -14.92 8.97 7.46
CA LYS A 235 -15.53 9.80 6.41
C LYS A 235 -14.91 9.54 5.05
N THR A 236 -13.58 9.42 5.00
CA THR A 236 -12.89 9.10 3.73
C THR A 236 -13.24 7.71 3.21
N CYS A 237 -13.38 6.71 4.08
CA CYS A 237 -13.81 5.36 3.69
C CYS A 237 -15.23 5.35 3.11
N GLU A 238 -16.14 6.17 3.67
CA GLU A 238 -17.48 6.35 3.12
C GLU A 238 -17.45 6.97 1.72
N ILE A 239 -16.68 8.06 1.54
CA ILE A 239 -16.54 8.76 0.27
C ILE A 239 -15.91 7.83 -0.78
N ILE A 240 -14.86 7.08 -0.44
CA ILE A 240 -14.21 6.07 -1.29
C ILE A 240 -15.25 5.05 -1.78
N ARG A 241 -16.00 4.46 -0.87
CA ARG A 241 -17.02 3.43 -1.18
C ARG A 241 -18.08 3.94 -2.16
N LYS A 242 -18.47 5.22 -2.05
CA LYS A 242 -19.49 5.85 -2.92
C LYS A 242 -18.96 6.24 -4.30
N ASN A 243 -17.64 6.45 -4.46
CA ASN A 243 -17.07 7.03 -5.66
C ASN A 243 -16.17 6.11 -6.47
N GLU A 244 -15.67 5.02 -5.91
CA GLU A 244 -14.91 4.01 -6.63
C GLU A 244 -15.85 3.02 -7.36
N LEU A 245 -15.42 2.55 -8.53
CA LEU A 245 -16.24 1.70 -9.40
C LEU A 245 -16.40 0.25 -8.92
N VAL A 246 -15.46 -0.21 -8.10
CA VAL A 246 -15.38 -1.58 -7.64
C VAL A 246 -14.83 -1.64 -6.23
N LYS A 247 -15.20 -2.66 -5.48
CA LYS A 247 -14.56 -2.96 -4.20
C LYS A 247 -13.07 -3.23 -4.40
N ARG A 248 -12.27 -2.78 -3.45
CA ARG A 248 -10.82 -2.98 -3.45
C ARG A 248 -10.43 -4.42 -3.13
N GLY A 249 -11.18 -5.10 -2.27
CA GLY A 249 -10.87 -6.44 -1.80
C GLY A 249 -9.52 -6.47 -1.10
N PHE A 250 -8.60 -7.31 -1.56
CA PHE A 250 -7.24 -7.35 -1.02
C PHE A 250 -6.33 -6.20 -1.49
N TYR A 251 -6.66 -5.50 -2.56
CA TYR A 251 -5.93 -4.27 -2.91
C TYR A 251 -6.14 -3.20 -1.83
N SER A 252 -5.09 -2.53 -1.41
CA SER A 252 -5.08 -1.62 -0.26
C SER A 252 -5.39 -2.29 1.10
N GLY A 253 -5.55 -3.60 1.14
CA GLY A 253 -5.52 -4.36 2.38
C GLY A 253 -4.10 -4.56 2.88
N VAL A 254 -3.92 -5.38 3.91
CA VAL A 254 -2.63 -5.58 4.58
C VAL A 254 -2.24 -7.06 4.62
N PHE A 255 -1.00 -7.34 4.25
CA PHE A 255 -0.34 -8.61 4.54
C PHE A 255 0.39 -8.49 5.86
N VAL A 256 0.20 -9.45 6.76
CA VAL A 256 0.87 -9.54 8.05
C VAL A 256 1.71 -10.80 8.09
N TYR A 257 2.92 -10.69 8.61
CA TYR A 257 3.84 -11.78 8.89
C TYR A 257 4.37 -11.63 10.31
N PHE A 258 4.22 -12.68 11.10
CA PHE A 258 4.76 -12.79 12.44
C PHE A 258 5.58 -14.07 12.56
N ASP A 259 6.82 -13.98 12.98
CA ASP A 259 7.74 -15.12 13.10
C ASP A 259 7.90 -15.67 14.53
N GLY A 260 7.08 -15.15 15.47
CA GLY A 260 7.17 -15.46 16.89
C GLY A 260 7.94 -14.39 17.70
N LYS A 261 8.61 -13.44 17.04
CA LYS A 261 9.37 -12.35 17.68
C LYS A 261 9.08 -11.00 17.04
N ILE A 262 9.13 -10.93 15.72
CA ILE A 262 8.96 -9.71 14.96
C ILE A 262 7.70 -9.81 14.13
N LEU A 263 6.85 -8.80 14.23
CA LEU A 263 5.72 -8.63 13.33
C LEU A 263 6.09 -7.61 12.26
N ARG A 264 5.88 -7.98 11.01
CA ARG A 264 5.99 -7.08 9.84
C ARG A 264 4.70 -7.07 9.07
N SER A 265 4.21 -5.92 8.71
CA SER A 265 3.02 -5.79 7.87
C SER A 265 3.25 -4.85 6.70
N PHE A 266 2.53 -5.09 5.60
CA PHE A 266 2.72 -4.38 4.34
C PHE A 266 1.38 -4.04 3.71
N VAL A 267 1.23 -2.79 3.27
CA VAL A 267 0.07 -2.38 2.47
C VAL A 267 0.12 -3.03 1.10
N MET A 268 -0.92 -3.72 0.69
CA MET A 268 -0.95 -4.44 -0.58
C MET A 268 -1.26 -3.50 -1.76
N ILE A 269 -0.22 -2.85 -2.26
CA ILE A 269 -0.22 -2.00 -3.47
C ILE A 269 0.61 -2.64 -4.59
N ARG A 270 0.68 -2.02 -5.76
CA ARG A 270 1.27 -2.63 -6.97
C ARG A 270 0.64 -4.00 -7.25
N PHE A 271 -0.65 -3.97 -7.42
CA PHE A 271 -1.53 -5.13 -7.32
C PHE A 271 -2.11 -5.51 -8.68
N VAL A 272 -2.07 -6.79 -8.99
CA VAL A 272 -2.65 -7.38 -10.20
C VAL A 272 -3.66 -8.45 -9.81
N GLN A 273 -4.91 -8.23 -10.12
CA GLN A 273 -5.98 -9.19 -9.86
C GLN A 273 -6.36 -9.93 -11.15
N LYS A 274 -6.56 -11.23 -11.03
CA LYS A 274 -7.14 -12.04 -12.10
C LYS A 274 -8.66 -11.90 -12.09
N ILE A 275 -9.25 -11.61 -13.24
CA ILE A 275 -10.71 -11.55 -13.41
C ILE A 275 -11.22 -12.87 -14.02
N SER A 276 -10.56 -13.34 -15.07
CA SER A 276 -10.86 -14.60 -15.76
C SER A 276 -9.63 -15.09 -16.52
N LYS A 277 -9.76 -16.12 -17.35
CA LYS A 277 -8.67 -16.59 -18.24
C LYS A 277 -8.17 -15.42 -19.09
N ASN A 278 -6.86 -15.08 -18.98
CA ASN A 278 -6.18 -14.01 -19.72
C ASN A 278 -6.75 -12.59 -19.52
N LYS A 279 -7.67 -12.37 -18.57
CA LYS A 279 -8.18 -11.04 -18.21
C LYS A 279 -7.79 -10.71 -16.79
N PHE A 280 -7.19 -9.56 -16.63
CA PHE A 280 -6.65 -9.07 -15.38
C PHE A 280 -7.00 -7.60 -15.18
N ARG A 281 -6.74 -7.08 -13.99
CA ARG A 281 -6.75 -5.64 -13.72
C ARG A 281 -5.59 -5.26 -12.82
N PHE A 282 -4.93 -4.18 -13.17
CA PHE A 282 -4.11 -3.45 -12.22
C PHE A 282 -5.02 -2.62 -11.33
N PHE A 283 -4.62 -2.48 -10.07
CA PHE A 283 -5.17 -1.43 -9.22
C PHE A 283 -4.11 -0.36 -9.01
N SER A 284 -4.52 0.88 -9.11
CA SER A 284 -3.68 2.04 -8.82
C SER A 284 -4.53 3.17 -8.25
N GLY A 285 -3.89 4.05 -7.49
CA GLY A 285 -4.53 5.18 -6.86
C GLY A 285 -3.52 6.28 -6.54
N GLY A 286 -4.04 7.39 -6.09
CA GLY A 286 -3.27 8.54 -5.64
C GLY A 286 -4.00 9.32 -4.56
N GLY A 287 -3.23 9.98 -3.68
CA GLY A 287 -3.76 10.88 -2.69
C GLY A 287 -4.28 12.16 -3.35
N ILE A 288 -5.55 12.44 -3.13
CA ILE A 288 -6.21 13.67 -3.60
C ILE A 288 -6.27 14.64 -2.45
N THR A 289 -5.92 15.89 -2.71
CA THR A 289 -6.06 17.05 -1.82
C THR A 289 -6.78 18.18 -2.57
N LEU A 290 -7.14 19.25 -1.88
CA LEU A 290 -7.74 20.44 -2.54
C LEU A 290 -6.84 21.03 -3.64
N LYS A 291 -5.51 20.89 -3.53
CA LYS A 291 -4.53 21.37 -4.52
C LYS A 291 -4.35 20.44 -5.71
N SER A 292 -4.90 19.22 -5.68
CA SER A 292 -4.74 18.21 -6.74
C SER A 292 -5.44 18.64 -8.02
N LYS A 293 -4.82 18.31 -9.17
CA LYS A 293 -5.35 18.58 -10.52
C LYS A 293 -5.77 17.27 -11.19
N ALA A 294 -7.04 17.12 -11.52
CA ALA A 294 -7.62 15.88 -12.07
C ALA A 294 -6.79 15.23 -13.19
N LYS A 295 -6.29 16.02 -14.16
CA LYS A 295 -5.51 15.49 -15.27
C LYS A 295 -4.16 14.92 -14.82
N LYS A 296 -3.46 15.59 -13.89
CA LYS A 296 -2.18 15.11 -13.35
C LYS A 296 -2.36 13.79 -12.59
N GLU A 297 -3.35 13.73 -11.70
CA GLU A 297 -3.64 12.54 -10.90
C GLU A 297 -4.08 11.36 -11.78
N PHE A 298 -4.88 11.62 -12.82
CA PHE A 298 -5.28 10.61 -13.80
C PHE A 298 -4.09 10.07 -14.60
N ASP A 299 -3.16 10.91 -15.02
CA ASP A 299 -1.96 10.48 -15.74
C ASP A 299 -1.03 9.66 -14.84
N GLU A 300 -0.92 10.05 -13.57
CA GLU A 300 -0.15 9.30 -12.56
C GLU A 300 -0.78 7.92 -12.28
N LEU A 301 -2.11 7.85 -12.13
CA LEU A 301 -2.85 6.60 -11.97
C LEU A 301 -2.54 5.62 -13.12
N ASN A 302 -2.57 6.09 -14.36
CA ASN A 302 -2.28 5.27 -15.54
C ASN A 302 -0.79 4.85 -15.62
N LYS A 303 0.14 5.70 -15.19
CA LYS A 303 1.57 5.40 -15.11
C LYS A 303 1.86 4.29 -14.09
N LYS A 304 1.11 4.21 -12.99
CA LYS A 304 1.26 3.18 -11.95
C LYS A 304 0.78 1.78 -12.39
N ALA A 305 0.07 1.64 -13.50
CA ALA A 305 -0.41 0.37 -14.03
C ALA A 305 0.66 -0.32 -14.89
N TYR A 306 1.64 -0.98 -14.26
CA TYR A 306 2.76 -1.69 -14.91
C TYR A 306 3.23 -2.89 -14.09
N PHE A 307 3.97 -3.80 -14.74
CA PHE A 307 4.69 -4.87 -14.07
C PHE A 307 6.06 -4.40 -13.55
N THR A 308 6.54 -5.01 -12.47
CA THR A 308 7.83 -4.67 -11.82
C THR A 308 9.02 -5.51 -12.34
N PHE A 309 8.97 -5.95 -13.61
CA PHE A 309 10.02 -6.71 -14.31
C PHE A 309 10.31 -6.19 -15.70
#